data_a920714aa8581bd20f93ba28ccb5dc83
#
_entry.id   a920714aa8581bd20f93ba28ccb5dc83
#
_cell.length_a   1.000
_cell.length_b   1.000
_cell.length_c   1.000
_cell.angle_alpha   90.00
_cell.angle_beta   90.00
_cell.angle_gamma   90.00
#
_symmetry.space_group_name_H-M   'P 1'
#
loop_
_entity.id
_entity.type
_entity.pdbx_description
1 polymer ?
#
loop_
_entity_poly.entity_id
_entity_poly.type
_entity_poly.pdbx_seq_one_letter_code
_entity_poly.pdbx_strand_id
1 'polypeptide(L)'
;MLSMLRNISMRGKLLLLILPALAGTLYFSGSTVLDRYTHLQSTESARALFELVLTADPALENLQKERGLTALFIATGGADGRVVERLEGQRAATDASLSALRDGMAELQGGDRAAVAGELARINEALDALAPLRERVIREDVDPELSYRTYSAAVEHLLALIPQILLRSNEPRLTRMMGAFLALSEATEWGAREMAAGAQVLSDGGVSLALASEVSGAGARSEALLGAAADLIGPSLQGQLEALQQRPESLAFVALRDRLIGSEYGFLGMANIEWFDSSSEAAAGVYQLKQQLAADMEKGTELVLAGAHAELRRAAIIGCVVIGAVLLLALLIIMGVSGQVNQLLGDFRQIMERKDLSVRTRVCSKDEMGLIGSAL
;
A
#
# COMPACT_ATOMS: atom_id res chain seq x y z
N MET A 1 -5.69 57.57 5.04
CA MET A 1 -5.18 56.56 4.14
C MET A 1 -4.84 57.11 2.74
N LEU A 2 -5.75 57.84 2.06
CA LEU A 2 -5.49 58.47 0.74
C LEU A 2 -4.35 59.49 0.74
N SER A 3 -4.14 60.25 1.81
CA SER A 3 -3.04 61.22 1.94
C SER A 3 -1.64 60.58 2.03
N MET A 4 -1.53 59.40 2.61
CA MET A 4 -0.28 58.63 2.66
C MET A 4 0.12 58.10 1.26
N LEU A 5 -0.84 57.60 0.49
CA LEU A 5 -0.60 57.14 -0.88
C LEU A 5 -0.15 58.26 -1.83
N ARG A 6 -0.55 59.50 -1.56
CA ARG A 6 -0.19 60.66 -2.39
C ARG A 6 1.30 60.98 -2.34
N ASN A 7 1.98 60.70 -1.22
CA ASN A 7 3.38 61.03 -1.00
C ASN A 7 4.36 59.89 -1.35
N ILE A 8 3.85 58.73 -1.78
CA ILE A 8 4.67 57.61 -2.23
C ILE A 8 5.16 57.85 -3.67
N SER A 9 6.43 57.53 -3.97
CA SER A 9 7.00 57.64 -5.30
C SER A 9 6.20 56.74 -6.29
N MET A 10 6.25 57.06 -7.58
CA MET A 10 5.55 56.31 -8.62
C MET A 10 5.95 54.82 -8.61
N ARG A 11 7.26 54.54 -8.40
CA ARG A 11 7.76 53.17 -8.24
C ARG A 11 7.14 52.46 -7.02
N GLY A 12 7.00 53.17 -5.90
CA GLY A 12 6.36 52.61 -4.71
C GLY A 12 4.88 52.33 -4.90
N LYS A 13 4.15 53.16 -5.66
CA LYS A 13 2.73 52.90 -6.01
C LYS A 13 2.57 51.65 -6.89
N LEU A 14 3.46 51.48 -7.88
CA LEU A 14 3.46 50.31 -8.77
C LEU A 14 3.81 49.03 -7.99
N LEU A 15 4.80 49.10 -7.09
CA LEU A 15 5.12 47.95 -6.20
C LEU A 15 3.95 47.58 -5.31
N LEU A 16 3.24 48.55 -4.75
CA LEU A 16 2.10 48.31 -3.86
C LEU A 16 0.91 47.66 -4.59
N LEU A 17 0.78 47.90 -5.90
CA LEU A 17 -0.22 47.28 -6.76
C LEU A 17 0.18 45.84 -7.15
N ILE A 18 1.47 45.59 -7.37
CA ILE A 18 1.98 44.30 -7.83
C ILE A 18 2.15 43.29 -6.69
N LEU A 19 2.52 43.80 -5.49
CA LEU A 19 2.78 42.95 -4.30
C LEU A 19 1.63 41.98 -3.96
N PRO A 20 0.35 42.41 -3.90
CA PRO A 20 -0.76 41.49 -3.62
C PRO A 20 -0.90 40.39 -4.67
N ALA A 21 -0.72 40.74 -5.95
CA ALA A 21 -0.79 39.76 -7.05
C ALA A 21 0.35 38.73 -6.95
N LEU A 22 1.57 39.21 -6.66
CA LEU A 22 2.74 38.35 -6.46
C LEU A 22 2.57 37.45 -5.22
N ALA A 23 2.09 38.02 -4.11
CA ALA A 23 1.82 37.25 -2.88
C ALA A 23 0.76 36.17 -3.11
N GLY A 24 -0.33 36.50 -3.83
CA GLY A 24 -1.34 35.52 -4.22
C GLY A 24 -0.77 34.40 -5.08
N THR A 25 0.03 34.76 -6.10
CA THR A 25 0.67 33.78 -6.99
C THR A 25 1.62 32.87 -6.23
N LEU A 26 2.44 33.42 -5.33
CA LEU A 26 3.35 32.64 -4.47
C LEU A 26 2.58 31.70 -3.54
N TYR A 27 1.50 32.19 -2.93
CA TYR A 27 0.66 31.38 -2.05
C TYR A 27 0.02 30.21 -2.79
N PHE A 28 -0.65 30.46 -3.93
CA PHE A 28 -1.33 29.38 -4.69
C PHE A 28 -0.34 28.40 -5.33
N SER A 29 0.78 28.88 -5.88
CA SER A 29 1.82 28.00 -6.40
C SER A 29 2.47 27.18 -5.30
N GLY A 30 2.77 27.79 -4.17
CA GLY A 30 3.38 27.12 -3.01
C GLY A 30 2.43 26.09 -2.40
N SER A 31 1.15 26.40 -2.21
CA SER A 31 0.15 25.45 -1.70
C SER A 31 -0.02 24.27 -2.64
N THR A 32 -0.11 24.50 -3.96
CA THR A 32 -0.22 23.42 -4.95
C THR A 32 0.99 22.47 -4.90
N VAL A 33 2.21 23.00 -4.82
CA VAL A 33 3.42 22.18 -4.72
C VAL A 33 3.44 21.42 -3.39
N LEU A 34 3.05 22.04 -2.30
CA LEU A 34 2.98 21.39 -0.98
C LEU A 34 1.94 20.27 -0.96
N ASP A 35 0.76 20.48 -1.55
CA ASP A 35 -0.28 19.46 -1.67
C ASP A 35 0.22 18.24 -2.48
N ARG A 36 0.93 18.47 -3.59
CA ARG A 36 1.52 17.38 -4.38
C ARG A 36 2.66 16.67 -3.66
N TYR A 37 3.44 17.40 -2.87
CA TYR A 37 4.50 16.82 -2.06
C TYR A 37 3.92 15.93 -0.94
N THR A 38 2.88 16.37 -0.23
CA THR A 38 2.22 15.56 0.80
C THR A 38 1.54 14.33 0.20
N HIS A 39 0.95 14.46 -1.00
CA HIS A 39 0.41 13.31 -1.73
C HIS A 39 1.50 12.29 -2.11
N LEU A 40 2.66 12.76 -2.58
CA LEU A 40 3.80 11.89 -2.87
C LEU A 40 4.27 11.15 -1.60
N GLN A 41 4.46 11.86 -0.49
CA GLN A 41 4.85 11.23 0.78
C GLN A 41 3.84 10.17 1.24
N SER A 42 2.53 10.44 1.14
CA SER A 42 1.51 9.44 1.50
C SER A 42 1.55 8.22 0.59
N THR A 43 1.88 8.40 -0.69
CA THR A 43 2.04 7.30 -1.66
C THR A 43 3.30 6.47 -1.36
N GLU A 44 4.41 7.11 -1.02
CA GLU A 44 5.65 6.44 -0.60
C GLU A 44 5.44 5.63 0.69
N SER A 45 4.77 6.20 1.69
CA SER A 45 4.38 5.50 2.92
C SER A 45 3.49 4.29 2.64
N ALA A 46 2.47 4.44 1.80
CA ALA A 46 1.59 3.33 1.42
C ALA A 46 2.38 2.21 0.71
N ARG A 47 3.35 2.58 -0.15
CA ARG A 47 4.24 1.62 -0.81
C ARG A 47 5.09 0.84 0.19
N ALA A 48 5.77 1.51 1.12
CA ALA A 48 6.63 0.85 2.11
C ALA A 48 5.86 -0.16 2.97
N LEU A 49 4.65 0.21 3.41
CA LEU A 49 3.77 -0.67 4.16
C LEU A 49 3.24 -1.83 3.31
N PHE A 50 3.00 -1.59 2.03
CA PHE A 50 2.58 -2.61 1.09
C PHE A 50 3.69 -3.64 0.82
N GLU A 51 4.94 -3.20 0.62
CA GLU A 51 6.11 -4.06 0.47
C GLU A 51 6.27 -4.98 1.70
N LEU A 52 5.97 -4.48 2.90
CA LEU A 52 5.95 -5.31 4.11
C LEU A 52 4.91 -6.42 4.04
N VAL A 53 3.69 -6.15 3.53
CA VAL A 53 2.66 -7.20 3.34
C VAL A 53 3.12 -8.26 2.36
N LEU A 54 3.74 -7.86 1.24
CA LEU A 54 4.27 -8.80 0.25
C LEU A 54 5.40 -9.66 0.82
N THR A 55 6.23 -9.09 1.70
CA THR A 55 7.30 -9.81 2.40
C THR A 55 6.72 -10.74 3.48
N ALA A 56 5.59 -10.38 4.11
CA ALA A 56 4.92 -11.19 5.11
C ALA A 56 4.18 -12.40 4.50
N ASP A 57 3.77 -12.33 3.23
CA ASP A 57 2.96 -13.37 2.60
C ASP A 57 3.63 -14.75 2.50
N PRO A 58 4.90 -14.88 2.09
CA PRO A 58 5.62 -16.16 2.15
C PRO A 58 5.74 -16.71 3.57
N ALA A 59 5.91 -15.83 4.58
CA ALA A 59 5.95 -16.26 5.98
C ALA A 59 4.61 -16.80 6.46
N LEU A 60 3.51 -16.13 6.06
CA LEU A 60 2.14 -16.60 6.32
C LEU A 60 1.90 -18.00 5.73
N GLU A 61 2.19 -18.19 4.44
CA GLU A 61 2.03 -19.48 3.75
C GLU A 61 2.88 -20.59 4.40
N ASN A 62 4.14 -20.30 4.71
CA ASN A 62 5.04 -21.27 5.31
C ASN A 62 4.62 -21.64 6.73
N LEU A 63 4.12 -20.70 7.54
CA LEU A 63 3.57 -20.99 8.86
C LEU A 63 2.32 -21.86 8.80
N GLN A 64 1.43 -21.65 7.85
CA GLN A 64 0.24 -22.48 7.63
C GLN A 64 0.63 -23.92 7.27
N LYS A 65 1.60 -24.11 6.38
CA LYS A 65 2.13 -25.42 5.99
C LYS A 65 2.84 -26.10 7.16
N GLU A 66 3.67 -25.37 7.89
CA GLU A 66 4.37 -25.91 9.06
C GLU A 66 3.40 -26.33 10.16
N ARG A 67 2.35 -25.53 10.44
CA ARG A 67 1.27 -25.92 11.35
C ARG A 67 0.64 -27.25 10.97
N GLY A 68 0.29 -27.44 9.69
CA GLY A 68 -0.29 -28.66 9.19
C GLY A 68 0.65 -29.88 9.31
N LEU A 69 1.91 -29.74 8.91
CA LEU A 69 2.91 -30.80 9.07
C LEU A 69 3.25 -31.10 10.52
N THR A 70 3.25 -30.09 11.39
CA THR A 70 3.43 -30.29 12.84
C THR A 70 2.25 -31.09 13.43
N ALA A 71 1.01 -30.77 13.01
CA ALA A 71 -0.16 -31.55 13.43
C ALA A 71 -0.06 -33.01 12.97
N LEU A 72 0.38 -33.27 11.74
CA LEU A 72 0.64 -34.63 11.25
C LEU A 72 1.75 -35.35 12.04
N PHE A 73 2.84 -34.64 12.35
CA PHE A 73 3.93 -35.20 13.16
C PHE A 73 3.43 -35.63 14.55
N ILE A 74 2.67 -34.77 15.22
CA ILE A 74 2.09 -35.09 16.54
C ILE A 74 1.12 -36.27 16.42
N ALA A 75 0.23 -36.29 15.39
CA ALA A 75 -0.75 -37.34 15.19
C ALA A 75 -0.12 -38.70 14.90
N THR A 76 1.07 -38.75 14.30
CA THR A 76 1.81 -39.99 13.99
C THR A 76 2.84 -40.36 15.09
N GLY A 77 2.97 -39.54 16.15
CA GLY A 77 4.01 -39.72 17.17
C GLY A 77 5.42 -39.75 16.57
N GLY A 78 5.68 -38.97 15.54
CA GLY A 78 6.96 -38.93 14.85
C GLY A 78 7.37 -40.22 14.10
N ALA A 79 6.49 -41.21 14.04
CA ALA A 79 6.81 -42.52 13.46
C ALA A 79 6.88 -42.54 11.91
N ASP A 80 6.24 -41.60 11.21
CA ASP A 80 6.31 -41.54 9.73
C ASP A 80 7.51 -40.69 9.29
N GLY A 81 8.58 -41.36 8.83
CA GLY A 81 9.80 -40.69 8.36
C GLY A 81 9.59 -39.68 7.23
N ARG A 82 8.56 -39.85 6.39
CA ARG A 82 8.22 -38.89 5.32
C ARG A 82 7.68 -37.60 5.92
N VAL A 83 6.87 -37.68 6.97
CA VAL A 83 6.35 -36.50 7.68
C VAL A 83 7.50 -35.79 8.37
N VAL A 84 8.44 -36.51 9.00
CA VAL A 84 9.63 -35.92 9.65
C VAL A 84 10.46 -35.15 8.65
N GLU A 85 10.85 -35.75 7.52
CA GLU A 85 11.65 -35.10 6.47
C GLU A 85 10.96 -33.84 5.90
N ARG A 86 9.66 -33.93 5.63
CA ARG A 86 8.87 -32.79 5.13
C ARG A 86 8.76 -31.66 6.14
N LEU A 87 8.60 -31.99 7.43
CA LEU A 87 8.53 -30.99 8.50
C LEU A 87 9.88 -30.26 8.68
N GLU A 88 11.00 -30.99 8.62
CA GLU A 88 12.33 -30.36 8.67
C GLU A 88 12.56 -29.41 7.50
N GLY A 89 12.24 -29.84 6.28
CA GLY A 89 12.33 -28.98 5.10
C GLY A 89 11.40 -27.77 5.18
N GLN A 90 10.19 -27.93 5.69
CA GLN A 90 9.23 -26.84 5.87
C GLN A 90 9.70 -25.83 6.92
N ARG A 91 10.28 -26.30 8.05
CA ARG A 91 10.86 -25.40 9.08
C ARG A 91 11.98 -24.55 8.52
N ALA A 92 12.85 -25.10 7.67
CA ALA A 92 13.89 -24.34 7.00
C ALA A 92 13.30 -23.25 6.06
N ALA A 93 12.25 -23.58 5.29
CA ALA A 93 11.55 -22.62 4.46
C ALA A 93 10.84 -21.52 5.27
N THR A 94 10.21 -21.91 6.40
CA THR A 94 9.59 -20.96 7.32
C THR A 94 10.65 -20.00 7.90
N ASP A 95 11.78 -20.51 8.38
CA ASP A 95 12.83 -19.68 8.96
C ASP A 95 13.42 -18.70 7.97
N ALA A 96 13.60 -19.11 6.72
CA ALA A 96 14.04 -18.20 5.65
C ALA A 96 13.03 -17.06 5.40
N SER A 97 11.75 -17.39 5.32
CA SER A 97 10.70 -16.38 5.12
C SER A 97 10.51 -15.46 6.33
N LEU A 98 10.66 -15.99 7.56
CA LEU A 98 10.62 -15.18 8.77
C LEU A 98 11.83 -14.25 8.90
N SER A 99 13.02 -14.67 8.43
CA SER A 99 14.17 -13.80 8.35
C SER A 99 13.91 -12.62 7.41
N ALA A 100 13.43 -12.88 6.20
CA ALA A 100 13.07 -11.83 5.24
C ALA A 100 12.00 -10.86 5.79
N LEU A 101 10.99 -11.40 6.51
CA LEU A 101 9.99 -10.58 7.18
C LEU A 101 10.60 -9.67 8.25
N ARG A 102 11.50 -10.19 9.09
CA ARG A 102 12.18 -9.38 10.13
C ARG A 102 13.03 -8.27 9.50
N ASP A 103 13.72 -8.56 8.40
CA ASP A 103 14.48 -7.56 7.66
C ASP A 103 13.56 -6.46 7.11
N GLY A 104 12.44 -6.82 6.46
CA GLY A 104 11.44 -5.86 6.00
C GLY A 104 10.81 -5.04 7.13
N MET A 105 10.54 -5.65 8.29
CA MET A 105 10.07 -4.92 9.49
C MET A 105 11.12 -3.93 10.02
N ALA A 106 12.41 -4.24 9.91
CA ALA A 106 13.52 -3.38 10.34
C ALA A 106 13.73 -2.18 9.40
N GLU A 107 13.43 -2.33 8.11
CA GLU A 107 13.52 -1.27 7.11
C GLU A 107 12.48 -0.17 7.30
N LEU A 108 11.34 -0.46 7.91
CA LEU A 108 10.32 0.53 8.22
C LEU A 108 10.85 1.59 9.19
N GLN A 109 10.68 2.87 8.86
CA GLN A 109 11.17 4.00 9.63
C GLN A 109 10.08 5.04 9.92
N GLY A 110 10.36 5.93 10.87
CA GLY A 110 9.55 7.12 11.12
C GLY A 110 8.07 6.83 11.38
N GLY A 111 7.21 7.54 10.65
CA GLY A 111 5.75 7.46 10.74
C GLY A 111 5.18 6.11 10.33
N ASP A 112 5.79 5.44 9.34
CA ASP A 112 5.31 4.16 8.83
C ASP A 112 5.48 3.05 9.87
N ARG A 113 6.65 3.00 10.52
CA ARG A 113 6.89 2.09 11.64
C ARG A 113 5.96 2.36 12.81
N ALA A 114 5.77 3.63 13.18
CA ALA A 114 4.88 4.02 14.27
C ALA A 114 3.43 3.62 13.99
N ALA A 115 3.04 3.67 12.72
CA ALA A 115 1.69 3.35 12.26
C ALA A 115 1.26 1.91 12.52
N VAL A 116 2.19 0.96 12.47
CA VAL A 116 1.96 -0.49 12.62
C VAL A 116 2.69 -1.07 13.84
N ALA A 117 3.29 -0.23 14.68
CA ALA A 117 4.16 -0.66 15.79
C ALA A 117 3.50 -1.67 16.73
N GLY A 118 2.21 -1.48 17.03
CA GLY A 118 1.48 -2.40 17.90
C GLY A 118 1.32 -3.79 17.30
N GLU A 119 1.08 -3.87 15.97
CA GLU A 119 0.96 -5.15 15.28
C GLU A 119 2.32 -5.82 15.11
N LEU A 120 3.36 -5.05 14.78
CA LEU A 120 4.73 -5.57 14.71
C LEU A 120 5.21 -6.16 16.05
N ALA A 121 4.81 -5.57 17.16
CA ALA A 121 5.14 -6.10 18.50
C ALA A 121 4.44 -7.45 18.74
N ARG A 122 3.14 -7.56 18.39
CA ARG A 122 2.38 -8.83 18.52
C ARG A 122 2.92 -9.92 17.59
N ILE A 123 3.28 -9.56 16.35
CA ILE A 123 3.93 -10.48 15.42
C ILE A 123 5.22 -11.01 16.02
N ASN A 124 6.11 -10.15 16.50
CA ASN A 124 7.37 -10.60 17.10
C ASN A 124 7.15 -11.52 18.29
N GLU A 125 6.24 -11.19 19.21
CA GLU A 125 5.89 -12.03 20.37
C GLU A 125 5.40 -13.41 19.94
N ALA A 126 4.50 -13.46 18.94
CA ALA A 126 3.98 -14.73 18.42
C ALA A 126 5.07 -15.56 17.71
N LEU A 127 5.97 -14.93 16.95
CA LEU A 127 7.07 -15.60 16.27
C LEU A 127 8.13 -16.13 17.25
N ASP A 128 8.39 -15.42 18.34
CA ASP A 128 9.34 -15.84 19.38
C ASP A 128 8.83 -17.06 20.14
N ALA A 129 7.51 -17.30 20.18
CA ALA A 129 6.92 -18.49 20.77
C ALA A 129 7.13 -19.78 19.94
N LEU A 130 7.52 -19.67 18.64
CA LEU A 130 7.67 -20.84 17.77
C LEU A 130 8.88 -21.71 18.11
N ALA A 131 10.02 -21.12 18.46
CA ALA A 131 11.23 -21.88 18.75
C ALA A 131 11.04 -22.83 19.94
N PRO A 132 10.56 -22.40 21.14
CA PRO A 132 10.29 -23.29 22.25
C PRO A 132 9.19 -24.31 21.97
N LEU A 133 8.19 -23.95 21.13
CA LEU A 133 7.18 -24.89 20.68
C LEU A 133 7.79 -26.03 19.86
N ARG A 134 8.62 -25.71 18.87
CA ARG A 134 9.29 -26.70 18.00
C ARG A 134 10.15 -27.69 18.79
N GLU A 135 10.85 -27.21 19.86
CA GLU A 135 11.60 -28.09 20.75
C GLU A 135 10.70 -29.05 21.52
N ARG A 136 9.53 -28.58 21.98
CA ARG A 136 8.55 -29.44 22.66
C ARG A 136 7.95 -30.50 21.73
N VAL A 137 7.67 -30.10 20.46
CA VAL A 137 7.19 -31.01 19.41
C VAL A 137 8.20 -32.15 19.20
N ILE A 138 9.50 -31.84 19.06
CA ILE A 138 10.55 -32.87 18.87
C ILE A 138 10.65 -33.82 20.07
N ARG A 139 10.40 -33.32 21.29
CA ARG A 139 10.41 -34.14 22.52
C ARG A 139 9.10 -34.92 22.74
N GLU A 140 8.13 -34.76 21.83
CA GLU A 140 6.77 -35.30 21.97
C GLU A 140 6.08 -34.87 23.29
N ASP A 141 6.49 -33.70 23.84
CA ASP A 141 5.95 -33.11 25.06
C ASP A 141 5.14 -31.84 24.74
N VAL A 142 4.13 -32.01 23.86
CA VAL A 142 3.29 -30.89 23.45
C VAL A 142 1.83 -31.34 23.31
N ASP A 143 0.94 -30.52 23.85
CA ASP A 143 -0.48 -30.63 23.61
C ASP A 143 -0.78 -30.19 22.16
N PRO A 144 -1.48 -31.00 21.32
CA PRO A 144 -1.86 -30.64 19.97
C PRO A 144 -2.57 -29.28 19.88
N GLU A 145 -3.46 -28.99 20.80
CA GLU A 145 -4.19 -27.71 20.87
C GLU A 145 -3.25 -26.54 21.12
N LEU A 146 -2.26 -26.68 22.00
CA LEU A 146 -1.25 -25.64 22.23
C LEU A 146 -0.43 -25.37 20.96
N SER A 147 -0.03 -26.44 20.26
CA SER A 147 0.69 -26.32 18.98
C SER A 147 -0.14 -25.56 17.96
N TYR A 148 -1.38 -25.97 17.74
CA TYR A 148 -2.30 -25.33 16.81
C TYR A 148 -2.51 -23.85 17.13
N ARG A 149 -2.77 -23.49 18.38
CA ARG A 149 -2.98 -22.11 18.84
C ARG A 149 -1.75 -21.23 18.66
N THR A 150 -0.57 -21.75 18.92
CA THR A 150 0.68 -20.97 18.79
C THR A 150 0.95 -20.57 17.33
N TYR A 151 0.84 -21.51 16.39
CA TYR A 151 0.96 -21.18 14.96
C TYR A 151 -0.17 -20.26 14.50
N SER A 152 -1.41 -20.53 14.92
CA SER A 152 -2.57 -19.74 14.54
C SER A 152 -2.46 -18.29 14.99
N ALA A 153 -1.93 -18.03 16.21
CA ALA A 153 -1.68 -16.68 16.69
C ALA A 153 -0.69 -15.92 15.80
N ALA A 154 0.40 -16.56 15.38
CA ALA A 154 1.36 -15.94 14.45
C ALA A 154 0.72 -15.61 13.10
N VAL A 155 -0.06 -16.55 12.54
CA VAL A 155 -0.80 -16.36 11.28
C VAL A 155 -1.83 -15.22 11.40
N GLU A 156 -2.62 -15.19 12.48
CA GLU A 156 -3.63 -14.16 12.73
C GLU A 156 -3.03 -12.75 12.84
N HIS A 157 -1.89 -12.60 13.51
CA HIS A 157 -1.18 -11.33 13.61
C HIS A 157 -0.60 -10.89 12.26
N LEU A 158 -0.11 -11.81 11.44
CA LEU A 158 0.32 -11.47 10.08
C LEU A 158 -0.86 -11.02 9.20
N LEU A 159 -1.99 -11.70 9.26
CA LEU A 159 -3.21 -11.31 8.55
C LEU A 159 -3.73 -9.95 9.03
N ALA A 160 -3.67 -9.66 10.34
CA ALA A 160 -4.13 -8.41 10.92
C ALA A 160 -3.32 -7.18 10.45
N LEU A 161 -2.11 -7.38 9.91
CA LEU A 161 -1.30 -6.32 9.32
C LEU A 161 -1.99 -5.71 8.07
N ILE A 162 -2.62 -6.53 7.24
CA ILE A 162 -3.20 -6.11 5.96
C ILE A 162 -4.30 -5.04 6.12
N PRO A 163 -5.33 -5.20 6.99
CA PRO A 163 -6.34 -4.17 7.22
C PRO A 163 -5.77 -2.84 7.74
N GLN A 164 -4.69 -2.88 8.55
CA GLN A 164 -4.04 -1.66 9.05
C GLN A 164 -3.46 -0.82 7.93
N ILE A 165 -2.99 -1.46 6.87
CA ILE A 165 -2.40 -0.82 5.69
C ILE A 165 -3.50 -0.38 4.72
N LEU A 166 -4.53 -1.20 4.54
CA LEU A 166 -5.68 -0.90 3.69
C LEU A 166 -6.35 0.44 4.06
N LEU A 167 -6.50 0.72 5.35
CA LEU A 167 -7.08 1.96 5.86
C LEU A 167 -6.27 3.23 5.53
N ARG A 168 -5.04 3.09 5.06
CA ARG A 168 -4.11 4.20 4.74
C ARG A 168 -3.94 4.43 3.25
N SER A 169 -4.44 3.53 2.42
CA SER A 169 -4.40 3.70 0.97
C SER A 169 -5.48 4.66 0.51
N ASN A 170 -5.08 5.72 -0.20
CA ASN A 170 -5.99 6.68 -0.83
C ASN A 170 -6.26 6.35 -2.31
N GLU A 171 -5.67 5.28 -2.84
CA GLU A 171 -5.82 4.86 -4.22
C GLU A 171 -6.90 3.76 -4.36
N PRO A 172 -8.07 4.06 -4.97
CA PRO A 172 -9.20 3.12 -5.00
C PRO A 172 -8.89 1.79 -5.69
N ARG A 173 -7.98 1.80 -6.68
CA ARG A 173 -7.57 0.58 -7.38
C ARG A 173 -6.72 -0.31 -6.46
N LEU A 174 -5.70 0.26 -5.82
CA LEU A 174 -4.84 -0.48 -4.88
C LEU A 174 -5.65 -0.98 -3.68
N THR A 175 -6.56 -0.17 -3.14
CA THR A 175 -7.45 -0.56 -2.05
C THR A 175 -8.29 -1.79 -2.41
N ARG A 176 -8.86 -1.85 -3.61
CA ARG A 176 -9.62 -3.03 -4.07
C ARG A 176 -8.72 -4.25 -4.21
N MET A 177 -7.54 -4.10 -4.82
CA MET A 177 -6.59 -5.21 -4.98
C MET A 177 -6.10 -5.73 -3.64
N MET A 178 -5.81 -4.85 -2.66
CA MET A 178 -5.47 -5.26 -1.30
C MET A 178 -6.64 -5.96 -0.58
N GLY A 179 -7.87 -5.51 -0.81
CA GLY A 179 -9.07 -6.19 -0.30
C GLY A 179 -9.19 -7.61 -0.84
N ALA A 180 -8.95 -7.79 -2.13
CA ALA A 180 -8.91 -9.12 -2.76
C ALA A 180 -7.75 -9.98 -2.23
N PHE A 181 -6.58 -9.38 -2.05
CA PHE A 181 -5.41 -10.06 -1.48
C PHE A 181 -5.68 -10.53 -0.04
N LEU A 182 -6.31 -9.69 0.78
CA LEU A 182 -6.75 -10.07 2.12
C LEU A 182 -7.73 -11.24 2.07
N ALA A 183 -8.76 -11.15 1.22
CA ALA A 183 -9.76 -12.21 1.09
C ALA A 183 -9.16 -13.54 0.62
N LEU A 184 -8.19 -13.51 -0.32
CA LEU A 184 -7.44 -14.72 -0.74
C LEU A 184 -6.56 -15.26 0.40
N SER A 185 -5.90 -14.38 1.17
CA SER A 185 -5.06 -14.79 2.30
C SER A 185 -5.88 -15.39 3.44
N GLU A 186 -7.04 -14.84 3.73
CA GLU A 186 -7.99 -15.42 4.69
C GLU A 186 -8.59 -16.73 4.16
N ALA A 187 -8.89 -16.83 2.86
CA ALA A 187 -9.37 -18.06 2.25
C ALA A 187 -8.36 -19.20 2.40
N THR A 188 -7.07 -18.94 2.16
CA THR A 188 -6.01 -19.93 2.37
C THR A 188 -5.86 -20.32 3.85
N GLU A 189 -6.05 -19.37 4.78
CA GLU A 189 -6.06 -19.69 6.21
C GLU A 189 -7.23 -20.61 6.59
N TRP A 190 -8.44 -20.32 6.10
CA TRP A 190 -9.58 -21.19 6.39
C TRP A 190 -9.45 -22.56 5.74
N GLY A 191 -8.87 -22.67 4.54
CA GLY A 191 -8.50 -23.95 3.94
C GLY A 191 -7.46 -24.72 4.77
N ALA A 192 -6.45 -24.03 5.33
CA ALA A 192 -5.47 -24.65 6.22
C ALA A 192 -6.09 -25.10 7.57
N ARG A 193 -7.11 -24.40 8.08
CA ARG A 193 -7.88 -24.82 9.26
C ARG A 193 -8.74 -26.05 8.93
N GLU A 194 -9.39 -26.08 7.77
CA GLU A 194 -10.11 -27.24 7.27
C GLU A 194 -9.21 -28.48 7.22
N MET A 195 -8.00 -28.30 6.64
CA MET A 195 -6.99 -29.36 6.59
C MET A 195 -6.63 -29.89 7.97
N ALA A 196 -6.39 -29.00 8.95
CA ALA A 196 -6.04 -29.39 10.32
C ALA A 196 -7.19 -30.13 11.02
N ALA A 197 -8.42 -29.64 10.90
CA ALA A 197 -9.60 -30.29 11.48
C ALA A 197 -9.86 -31.67 10.84
N GLY A 198 -9.69 -31.81 9.52
CA GLY A 198 -9.81 -33.10 8.83
C GLY A 198 -8.71 -34.11 9.26
N ALA A 199 -7.48 -33.64 9.46
CA ALA A 199 -6.40 -34.49 9.98
C ALA A 199 -6.73 -34.99 11.40
N GLN A 200 -7.37 -34.19 12.24
CA GLN A 200 -7.83 -34.61 13.57
C GLN A 200 -8.92 -35.68 13.48
N VAL A 201 -9.90 -35.50 12.58
CA VAL A 201 -10.93 -36.54 12.33
C VAL A 201 -10.29 -37.88 12.02
N LEU A 202 -9.27 -37.88 11.14
CA LEU A 202 -8.57 -39.11 10.74
C LEU A 202 -7.74 -39.71 11.89
N SER A 203 -7.17 -38.88 12.75
CA SER A 203 -6.37 -39.31 13.92
C SER A 203 -7.25 -39.89 15.02
N ASP A 204 -8.41 -39.30 15.25
CA ASP A 204 -9.37 -39.77 16.26
C ASP A 204 -10.12 -41.07 15.82
N GLY A 205 -9.97 -41.42 14.55
CA GLY A 205 -10.60 -42.63 14.00
C GLY A 205 -12.12 -42.55 13.87
N GLY A 206 -12.68 -41.32 13.96
CA GLY A 206 -14.13 -41.11 13.83
C GLY A 206 -14.51 -39.65 13.74
N VAL A 207 -15.68 -39.40 13.14
CA VAL A 207 -16.24 -38.06 12.94
C VAL A 207 -17.19 -37.73 14.08
N SER A 208 -16.81 -36.81 14.97
CA SER A 208 -17.78 -36.19 15.87
C SER A 208 -18.56 -35.09 15.16
N LEU A 209 -19.79 -34.80 15.63
CA LEU A 209 -20.58 -33.71 15.08
C LEU A 209 -19.84 -32.35 15.15
N ALA A 210 -19.07 -32.13 16.22
CA ALA A 210 -18.27 -30.93 16.38
C ALA A 210 -17.18 -30.82 15.30
N LEU A 211 -16.39 -31.88 15.07
CA LEU A 211 -15.35 -31.90 14.05
C LEU A 211 -15.92 -31.83 12.62
N ALA A 212 -17.04 -32.51 12.36
CA ALA A 212 -17.74 -32.39 11.07
C ALA A 212 -18.17 -30.94 10.79
N SER A 213 -18.71 -30.28 11.81
CA SER A 213 -19.10 -28.86 11.73
C SER A 213 -17.90 -27.95 11.52
N GLU A 214 -16.75 -28.25 12.15
CA GLU A 214 -15.54 -27.48 12.01
C GLU A 214 -14.94 -27.60 10.58
N VAL A 215 -14.80 -28.81 10.05
CA VAL A 215 -14.33 -29.06 8.68
C VAL A 215 -15.26 -28.37 7.66
N SER A 216 -16.59 -28.60 7.78
CA SER A 216 -17.57 -27.99 6.85
C SER A 216 -17.59 -26.47 6.95
N GLY A 217 -17.53 -25.94 8.17
CA GLY A 217 -17.55 -24.50 8.42
C GLY A 217 -16.32 -23.80 7.89
N ALA A 218 -15.14 -24.40 8.06
CA ALA A 218 -13.89 -23.87 7.56
C ALA A 218 -13.85 -23.87 6.02
N GLY A 219 -14.26 -24.98 5.39
CA GLY A 219 -14.36 -25.07 3.94
C GLY A 219 -15.34 -24.08 3.33
N ALA A 220 -16.57 -23.98 3.89
CA ALA A 220 -17.58 -23.01 3.43
C ALA A 220 -17.08 -21.56 3.58
N ARG A 221 -16.32 -21.25 4.64
CA ARG A 221 -15.76 -19.91 4.84
C ARG A 221 -14.65 -19.59 3.85
N SER A 222 -13.78 -20.56 3.56
CA SER A 222 -12.78 -20.45 2.51
C SER A 222 -13.44 -20.15 1.15
N GLU A 223 -14.46 -20.92 0.76
CA GLU A 223 -15.19 -20.72 -0.50
C GLU A 223 -15.89 -19.35 -0.57
N ALA A 224 -16.51 -18.89 0.52
CA ALA A 224 -17.14 -17.57 0.57
C ALA A 224 -16.11 -16.43 0.40
N LEU A 225 -14.91 -16.58 0.97
CA LEU A 225 -13.82 -15.59 0.83
C LEU A 225 -13.23 -15.60 -0.58
N LEU A 226 -13.14 -16.76 -1.23
CA LEU A 226 -12.78 -16.83 -2.65
C LEU A 226 -13.80 -16.10 -3.53
N GLY A 227 -15.09 -16.24 -3.23
CA GLY A 227 -16.15 -15.47 -3.90
C GLY A 227 -16.00 -13.97 -3.68
N ALA A 228 -15.76 -13.54 -2.44
CA ALA A 228 -15.53 -12.12 -2.13
C ALA A 228 -14.29 -11.56 -2.83
N ALA A 229 -13.22 -12.35 -2.96
CA ALA A 229 -12.04 -11.95 -3.73
C ALA A 229 -12.38 -11.77 -5.22
N ALA A 230 -13.18 -12.66 -5.80
CA ALA A 230 -13.61 -12.58 -7.19
C ALA A 230 -14.34 -11.28 -7.51
N ASP A 231 -15.16 -10.77 -6.60
CA ASP A 231 -15.89 -9.50 -6.76
C ASP A 231 -14.96 -8.26 -6.74
N LEU A 232 -13.79 -8.38 -6.14
CA LEU A 232 -12.82 -7.29 -5.99
C LEU A 232 -11.75 -7.27 -7.08
N ILE A 233 -11.44 -8.42 -7.68
CA ILE A 233 -10.45 -8.55 -8.76
C ILE A 233 -11.09 -8.31 -10.14
N GLY A 234 -10.22 -7.95 -11.10
CA GLY A 234 -10.69 -7.75 -12.47
C GLY A 234 -11.10 -9.06 -13.18
N PRO A 235 -11.84 -8.97 -14.30
CA PRO A 235 -12.40 -10.13 -15.00
C PRO A 235 -11.39 -11.23 -15.37
N SER A 236 -10.14 -10.85 -15.63
CA SER A 236 -9.08 -11.81 -15.99
C SER A 236 -8.72 -12.74 -14.83
N LEU A 237 -8.54 -12.19 -13.62
CA LEU A 237 -8.23 -12.97 -12.42
C LEU A 237 -9.47 -13.70 -11.90
N GLN A 238 -10.65 -13.11 -12.05
CA GLN A 238 -11.92 -13.77 -11.74
C GLN A 238 -12.09 -15.05 -12.53
N GLY A 239 -11.89 -15.02 -13.87
CA GLY A 239 -11.96 -16.22 -14.70
C GLY A 239 -10.92 -17.29 -14.33
N GLN A 240 -9.73 -16.86 -13.87
CA GLN A 240 -8.72 -17.80 -13.36
C GLN A 240 -9.17 -18.46 -12.04
N LEU A 241 -9.77 -17.70 -11.13
CA LEU A 241 -10.29 -18.22 -9.86
C LEU A 241 -11.43 -19.23 -10.10
N GLU A 242 -12.36 -18.92 -11.01
CA GLU A 242 -13.42 -19.85 -11.42
C GLU A 242 -12.84 -21.13 -12.04
N ALA A 243 -11.81 -21.02 -12.90
CA ALA A 243 -11.13 -22.17 -13.48
C ALA A 243 -10.40 -23.01 -12.42
N LEU A 244 -9.82 -22.39 -11.38
CA LEU A 244 -9.19 -23.09 -10.26
C LEU A 244 -10.18 -23.97 -9.49
N GLN A 245 -11.39 -23.46 -9.25
CA GLN A 245 -12.43 -24.23 -8.55
C GLN A 245 -12.92 -25.44 -9.35
N GLN A 246 -12.77 -25.42 -10.67
CA GLN A 246 -13.14 -26.51 -11.56
C GLN A 246 -11.98 -27.49 -11.88
N ARG A 247 -10.80 -27.27 -11.31
CA ARG A 247 -9.68 -28.20 -11.51
C ARG A 247 -9.94 -29.56 -10.90
N PRO A 248 -9.43 -30.64 -11.50
CA PRO A 248 -9.57 -32.00 -10.97
C PRO A 248 -9.12 -32.10 -9.50
N GLU A 249 -8.04 -31.45 -9.13
CA GLU A 249 -7.48 -31.45 -7.77
C GLU A 249 -8.44 -30.80 -6.77
N SER A 250 -9.03 -29.66 -7.13
CA SER A 250 -10.01 -28.95 -6.28
C SER A 250 -11.29 -29.78 -6.11
N LEU A 251 -11.81 -30.36 -7.20
CA LEU A 251 -12.98 -31.22 -7.16
C LEU A 251 -12.74 -32.53 -6.40
N ALA A 252 -11.53 -33.11 -6.54
CA ALA A 252 -11.13 -34.29 -5.78
C ALA A 252 -11.07 -33.99 -4.27
N PHE A 253 -10.53 -32.86 -3.88
CA PHE A 253 -10.51 -32.44 -2.46
C PHE A 253 -11.91 -32.23 -1.88
N VAL A 254 -12.82 -31.58 -2.63
CA VAL A 254 -14.23 -31.43 -2.22
C VAL A 254 -14.90 -32.80 -2.03
N ALA A 255 -14.73 -33.70 -2.97
CA ALA A 255 -15.27 -35.07 -2.85
C ALA A 255 -14.68 -35.86 -1.67
N LEU A 256 -13.39 -35.62 -1.36
CA LEU A 256 -12.70 -36.19 -0.23
C LEU A 256 -13.24 -35.66 1.11
N ARG A 257 -13.47 -34.36 1.17
CA ARG A 257 -14.15 -33.67 2.31
C ARG A 257 -15.55 -34.26 2.56
N ASP A 258 -16.36 -34.33 1.51
CA ASP A 258 -17.73 -34.87 1.64
C ASP A 258 -17.74 -36.30 2.14
N ARG A 259 -16.78 -37.13 1.66
CA ARG A 259 -16.60 -38.51 2.16
C ARG A 259 -16.13 -38.54 3.61
N LEU A 260 -15.23 -37.62 4.01
CA LEU A 260 -14.77 -37.50 5.38
C LEU A 260 -15.93 -37.20 6.33
N ILE A 261 -16.74 -36.20 6.00
CA ILE A 261 -17.86 -35.72 6.84
C ILE A 261 -19.03 -36.74 6.86
N GLY A 262 -19.29 -37.38 5.72
CA GLY A 262 -20.40 -38.34 5.56
C GLY A 262 -20.15 -39.73 6.18
N SER A 263 -18.96 -40.00 6.72
CA SER A 263 -18.67 -41.31 7.31
C SER A 263 -19.22 -41.42 8.71
N GLU A 264 -20.25 -42.21 8.93
CA GLU A 264 -20.87 -42.44 10.25
C GLU A 264 -19.99 -43.26 11.20
N TYR A 265 -19.04 -44.02 10.75
CA TYR A 265 -18.23 -44.96 11.53
C TYR A 265 -16.74 -44.95 11.13
N GLY A 266 -15.94 -44.37 11.87
CA GLY A 266 -14.55 -44.52 12.34
C GLY A 266 -13.44 -44.94 11.38
N PHE A 267 -13.65 -45.65 10.30
CA PHE A 267 -12.58 -46.08 9.39
C PHE A 267 -12.79 -45.59 7.96
N LEU A 268 -12.11 -44.52 7.65
CA LEU A 268 -12.22 -43.84 6.36
C LEU A 268 -11.33 -44.50 5.27
N GLY A 269 -10.41 -45.38 5.67
CA GLY A 269 -9.44 -46.00 4.74
C GLY A 269 -8.51 -44.98 4.05
N MET A 270 -8.36 -43.78 4.67
CA MET A 270 -7.58 -42.68 4.16
C MET A 270 -6.43 -42.39 5.13
N ALA A 271 -5.21 -42.24 4.64
CA ALA A 271 -4.09 -41.80 5.44
C ALA A 271 -4.11 -40.28 5.65
N ASN A 272 -3.66 -39.82 6.85
CA ASN A 272 -3.52 -38.39 7.14
C ASN A 272 -2.69 -37.65 6.08
N ILE A 273 -1.66 -38.31 5.53
CA ILE A 273 -0.80 -37.71 4.49
C ILE A 273 -1.56 -37.52 3.16
N GLU A 274 -2.48 -38.40 2.81
CA GLU A 274 -3.31 -38.29 1.58
C GLU A 274 -4.26 -37.08 1.72
N TRP A 275 -4.85 -36.88 2.87
CA TRP A 275 -5.67 -35.72 3.18
C TRP A 275 -4.87 -34.41 3.05
N PHE A 276 -3.67 -34.37 3.66
CA PHE A 276 -2.76 -33.24 3.59
C PHE A 276 -2.33 -32.94 2.16
N ASP A 277 -1.94 -33.94 1.40
CA ASP A 277 -1.48 -33.77 0.01
C ASP A 277 -2.62 -33.26 -0.88
N SER A 278 -3.81 -33.85 -0.81
CA SER A 278 -4.97 -33.41 -1.58
C SER A 278 -5.40 -31.97 -1.25
N SER A 279 -5.40 -31.61 0.04
CA SER A 279 -5.66 -30.24 0.47
C SER A 279 -4.61 -29.24 -0.04
N SER A 280 -3.34 -29.63 0.02
CA SER A 280 -2.22 -28.78 -0.44
C SER A 280 -2.24 -28.57 -1.95
N GLU A 281 -2.57 -29.61 -2.73
CA GLU A 281 -2.72 -29.53 -4.20
C GLU A 281 -3.90 -28.62 -4.58
N ALA A 282 -5.03 -28.73 -3.90
CA ALA A 282 -6.18 -27.86 -4.13
C ALA A 282 -5.85 -26.39 -3.83
N ALA A 283 -5.11 -26.14 -2.74
CA ALA A 283 -4.70 -24.77 -2.34
C ALA A 283 -3.63 -24.16 -3.24
N ALA A 284 -2.78 -24.97 -3.91
CA ALA A 284 -1.63 -24.49 -4.69
C ALA A 284 -2.03 -23.48 -5.78
N GLY A 285 -3.18 -23.69 -6.42
CA GLY A 285 -3.69 -22.75 -7.42
C GLY A 285 -4.07 -21.39 -6.84
N VAL A 286 -4.63 -21.36 -5.63
CA VAL A 286 -4.98 -20.11 -4.94
C VAL A 286 -3.73 -19.34 -4.55
N TYR A 287 -2.68 -20.02 -4.07
CA TYR A 287 -1.38 -19.40 -3.80
C TYR A 287 -0.76 -18.78 -5.06
N GLN A 288 -0.81 -19.48 -6.21
CA GLN A 288 -0.32 -18.93 -7.48
C GLN A 288 -1.10 -17.68 -7.90
N LEU A 289 -2.43 -17.70 -7.76
CA LEU A 289 -3.29 -16.56 -8.07
C LEU A 289 -2.96 -15.36 -7.15
N LYS A 290 -2.74 -15.62 -5.86
CA LYS A 290 -2.34 -14.61 -4.88
C LYS A 290 -0.99 -13.98 -5.24
N GLN A 291 0.00 -14.78 -5.68
CA GLN A 291 1.30 -14.28 -6.15
C GLN A 291 1.16 -13.41 -7.41
N GLN A 292 0.28 -13.78 -8.35
CA GLN A 292 0.01 -12.96 -9.53
C GLN A 292 -0.62 -11.62 -9.13
N LEU A 293 -1.61 -11.64 -8.23
CA LEU A 293 -2.22 -10.44 -7.71
C LEU A 293 -1.19 -9.55 -7.01
N ALA A 294 -0.30 -10.12 -6.20
CA ALA A 294 0.80 -9.42 -5.56
C ALA A 294 1.72 -8.71 -6.57
N ALA A 295 2.13 -9.42 -7.62
CA ALA A 295 2.96 -8.85 -8.69
C ALA A 295 2.25 -7.72 -9.46
N ASP A 296 0.93 -7.84 -9.69
CA ASP A 296 0.14 -6.79 -10.33
C ASP A 296 -0.05 -5.56 -9.43
N MET A 297 -0.13 -5.78 -8.11
CA MET A 297 -0.18 -4.72 -7.12
C MET A 297 1.15 -3.97 -7.03
N GLU A 298 2.29 -4.66 -7.05
CA GLU A 298 3.63 -4.07 -7.08
C GLU A 298 3.78 -3.14 -8.28
N LYS A 299 3.48 -3.63 -9.50
CA LYS A 299 3.47 -2.81 -10.73
C LYS A 299 2.50 -1.63 -10.63
N GLY A 300 1.31 -1.86 -10.07
CA GLY A 300 0.32 -0.80 -9.85
C GLY A 300 0.85 0.31 -8.94
N THR A 301 1.51 -0.06 -7.85
CA THR A 301 2.11 0.87 -6.90
C THR A 301 3.24 1.68 -7.53
N GLU A 302 4.11 1.05 -8.32
CA GLU A 302 5.17 1.74 -9.06
C GLU A 302 4.61 2.79 -10.04
N LEU A 303 3.53 2.46 -10.77
CA LEU A 303 2.88 3.39 -11.69
C LEU A 303 2.27 4.59 -10.96
N VAL A 304 1.61 4.37 -9.82
CA VAL A 304 1.04 5.44 -8.98
C VAL A 304 2.16 6.36 -8.46
N LEU A 305 3.27 5.78 -7.97
CA LEU A 305 4.41 6.54 -7.48
C LEU A 305 5.07 7.37 -8.59
N ALA A 306 5.29 6.77 -9.77
CA ALA A 306 5.81 7.50 -10.94
C ALA A 306 4.88 8.65 -11.35
N GLY A 307 3.56 8.43 -11.29
CA GLY A 307 2.54 9.46 -11.50
C GLY A 307 2.65 10.61 -10.50
N ALA A 308 2.74 10.31 -9.19
CA ALA A 308 2.88 11.30 -8.13
C ALA A 308 4.15 12.16 -8.29
N HIS A 309 5.29 11.54 -8.61
CA HIS A 309 6.52 12.27 -8.94
C HIS A 309 6.37 13.18 -10.17
N ALA A 310 5.69 12.72 -11.21
CA ALA A 310 5.45 13.52 -12.41
C ALA A 310 4.54 14.72 -12.11
N GLU A 311 3.50 14.55 -11.30
CA GLU A 311 2.59 15.63 -10.88
C GLU A 311 3.31 16.68 -10.03
N LEU A 312 4.15 16.27 -9.07
CA LEU A 312 4.95 17.19 -8.28
C LEU A 312 5.89 18.02 -9.17
N ARG A 313 6.60 17.36 -10.10
CA ARG A 313 7.48 18.06 -11.05
C ARG A 313 6.72 19.05 -11.94
N ARG A 314 5.55 18.66 -12.46
CA ARG A 314 4.69 19.54 -13.27
C ARG A 314 4.23 20.75 -12.46
N ALA A 315 3.75 20.56 -11.24
CA ALA A 315 3.32 21.63 -10.35
C ALA A 315 4.47 22.61 -10.06
N ALA A 316 5.67 22.11 -9.77
CA ALA A 316 6.86 22.93 -9.52
C ALA A 316 7.27 23.74 -10.77
N ILE A 317 7.30 23.11 -11.95
CA ILE A 317 7.62 23.81 -13.22
C ILE A 317 6.60 24.89 -13.53
N ILE A 318 5.30 24.57 -13.45
CA ILE A 318 4.22 25.55 -13.72
C ILE A 318 4.31 26.70 -12.73
N GLY A 319 4.51 26.42 -11.45
CA GLY A 319 4.68 27.45 -10.42
C GLY A 319 5.87 28.37 -10.71
N CYS A 320 7.02 27.83 -11.06
CA CYS A 320 8.21 28.61 -11.44
C CYS A 320 7.96 29.48 -12.68
N VAL A 321 7.31 28.93 -13.72
CA VAL A 321 6.99 29.67 -14.96
C VAL A 321 6.02 30.82 -14.67
N VAL A 322 4.97 30.58 -13.90
CA VAL A 322 3.97 31.61 -13.55
C VAL A 322 4.59 32.70 -12.71
N ILE A 323 5.36 32.36 -11.66
CA ILE A 323 6.07 33.33 -10.83
C ILE A 323 7.06 34.15 -11.68
N GLY A 324 7.83 33.47 -12.53
CA GLY A 324 8.78 34.11 -13.45
C GLY A 324 8.09 35.10 -14.42
N ALA A 325 6.95 34.71 -14.98
CA ALA A 325 6.17 35.58 -15.87
C ALA A 325 5.61 36.82 -15.14
N VAL A 326 5.10 36.64 -13.90
CA VAL A 326 4.59 37.75 -13.09
C VAL A 326 5.74 38.71 -12.72
N LEU A 327 6.91 38.19 -12.32
CA LEU A 327 8.08 39.01 -12.01
C LEU A 327 8.60 39.77 -13.23
N LEU A 328 8.68 39.10 -14.38
CA LEU A 328 9.08 39.73 -15.65
C LEU A 328 8.13 40.86 -16.03
N LEU A 329 6.82 40.60 -15.98
CA LEU A 329 5.80 41.60 -16.29
C LEU A 329 5.89 42.80 -15.33
N ALA A 330 6.05 42.55 -14.02
CA ALA A 330 6.25 43.54 -13.02
C ALA A 330 7.48 44.43 -13.30
N LEU A 331 8.61 43.79 -13.66
CA LEU A 331 9.83 44.48 -14.03
C LEU A 331 9.65 45.40 -15.26
N LEU A 332 9.00 44.85 -16.31
CA LEU A 332 8.73 45.62 -17.55
C LEU A 332 7.84 46.84 -17.27
N ILE A 333 6.78 46.68 -16.46
CA ILE A 333 5.89 47.79 -16.09
C ILE A 333 6.65 48.85 -15.28
N ILE A 334 7.41 48.44 -14.27
CA ILE A 334 8.19 49.38 -13.40
C ILE A 334 9.23 50.13 -14.25
N MET A 335 9.95 49.45 -15.13
CA MET A 335 10.95 50.08 -15.99
C MET A 335 10.32 51.03 -17.00
N GLY A 336 9.24 50.63 -17.69
CA GLY A 336 8.55 51.42 -18.68
C GLY A 336 8.00 52.72 -18.07
N VAL A 337 7.14 52.58 -17.05
CA VAL A 337 6.51 53.75 -16.40
C VAL A 337 7.52 54.66 -15.72
N SER A 338 8.48 54.09 -14.96
CA SER A 338 9.50 54.90 -14.29
C SER A 338 10.44 55.60 -15.27
N GLY A 339 10.75 54.99 -16.39
CA GLY A 339 11.58 55.57 -17.44
C GLY A 339 10.90 56.82 -18.06
N GLN A 340 9.63 56.68 -18.45
CA GLN A 340 8.85 57.79 -19.03
C GLN A 340 8.66 58.93 -18.07
N VAL A 341 8.33 58.65 -16.78
CA VAL A 341 8.17 59.68 -15.74
C VAL A 341 9.49 60.44 -15.48
N ASN A 342 10.61 59.72 -15.38
CA ASN A 342 11.91 60.36 -15.17
C ASN A 342 12.34 61.25 -16.35
N GLN A 343 12.02 60.82 -17.58
CA GLN A 343 12.30 61.58 -18.81
C GLN A 343 11.50 62.88 -18.81
N LEU A 344 10.17 62.82 -18.60
CA LEU A 344 9.32 63.97 -18.48
C LEU A 344 9.79 64.94 -17.40
N LEU A 345 10.12 64.43 -16.21
CA LEU A 345 10.66 65.23 -15.13
C LEU A 345 11.98 65.93 -15.50
N GLY A 346 12.85 65.22 -16.24
CA GLY A 346 14.10 65.81 -16.78
C GLY A 346 13.85 66.94 -17.77
N ASP A 347 12.94 66.73 -18.72
CA ASP A 347 12.56 67.73 -19.72
C ASP A 347 11.93 68.96 -19.07
N PHE A 348 11.02 68.76 -18.11
CA PHE A 348 10.46 69.88 -17.33
C PHE A 348 11.52 70.66 -16.53
N ARG A 349 12.48 69.98 -15.92
CA ARG A 349 13.55 70.60 -15.15
C ARG A 349 14.45 71.45 -16.08
N GLN A 350 14.75 70.95 -17.27
CA GLN A 350 15.55 71.64 -18.25
C GLN A 350 14.85 72.94 -18.76
N ILE A 351 13.53 72.89 -19.00
CA ILE A 351 12.72 74.06 -19.39
C ILE A 351 12.72 75.08 -18.27
N MET A 352 12.53 74.68 -17.02
CA MET A 352 12.48 75.62 -15.85
C MET A 352 13.83 76.26 -15.52
N GLU A 353 14.91 75.49 -15.50
CA GLU A 353 16.24 75.98 -15.13
C GLU A 353 16.90 76.79 -16.21
N ARG A 354 16.72 76.42 -17.49
CA ARG A 354 17.37 77.10 -18.61
C ARG A 354 16.49 78.15 -19.29
N LYS A 355 15.22 78.22 -18.92
CA LYS A 355 14.19 79.05 -19.60
C LYS A 355 14.14 78.86 -21.13
N ASP A 356 14.50 77.64 -21.58
CA ASP A 356 14.58 77.30 -22.99
C ASP A 356 13.27 76.62 -23.41
N LEU A 357 12.39 77.36 -24.09
CA LEU A 357 11.12 76.89 -24.58
C LEU A 357 11.26 76.11 -25.92
N SER A 358 12.48 75.91 -26.42
CA SER A 358 12.72 75.11 -27.63
C SER A 358 12.86 73.63 -27.36
N VAL A 359 12.93 73.22 -26.10
CA VAL A 359 13.07 71.82 -25.67
C VAL A 359 11.80 71.07 -26.05
N ARG A 360 11.98 70.05 -26.90
CA ARG A 360 10.91 69.13 -27.23
C ARG A 360 11.10 67.83 -26.46
N THR A 361 10.04 67.34 -25.79
CA THR A 361 10.10 66.08 -25.10
C THR A 361 10.31 64.93 -26.06
N ARG A 362 11.12 63.92 -25.66
CA ARG A 362 11.41 62.68 -26.41
C ARG A 362 10.50 61.53 -26.04
N VAL A 363 9.48 61.77 -25.20
CA VAL A 363 8.52 60.70 -24.83
C VAL A 363 7.60 60.39 -26.02
N CYS A 364 7.94 59.36 -26.77
CA CYS A 364 7.17 58.89 -27.93
C CYS A 364 6.33 57.66 -27.51
N SER A 365 5.31 57.83 -26.67
CA SER A 365 4.35 56.79 -26.37
C SER A 365 2.96 57.16 -26.87
N LYS A 366 2.08 56.18 -27.09
CA LYS A 366 0.69 56.41 -27.52
C LYS A 366 -0.30 56.40 -26.39
N ASP A 367 0.21 56.37 -25.12
CA ASP A 367 -0.54 56.41 -23.89
C ASP A 367 -0.68 57.84 -23.32
N GLU A 368 -1.23 57.98 -22.13
CA GLU A 368 -1.44 59.24 -21.47
C GLU A 368 -0.13 60.02 -21.27
N MET A 369 1.01 59.31 -21.12
CA MET A 369 2.33 59.91 -20.98
C MET A 369 2.81 60.53 -22.30
N GLY A 370 2.49 59.90 -23.44
CA GLY A 370 2.74 60.43 -24.76
C GLY A 370 1.87 61.69 -25.08
N LEU A 371 0.61 61.71 -24.61
CA LEU A 371 -0.26 62.89 -24.70
C LEU A 371 0.28 64.09 -23.93
N ILE A 372 0.75 63.82 -22.70
CA ILE A 372 1.42 64.90 -21.89
C ILE A 372 2.69 65.37 -22.59
N GLY A 373 3.49 64.45 -23.14
CA GLY A 373 4.70 64.78 -23.87
C GLY A 373 4.44 65.59 -25.16
N SER A 374 3.31 65.35 -25.85
CA SER A 374 2.94 66.10 -27.06
C SER A 374 2.35 67.48 -26.77
N ALA A 375 1.89 67.73 -25.54
CA ALA A 375 1.35 68.98 -25.06
C ALA A 375 2.44 69.94 -24.52
N LEU A 376 3.63 69.44 -24.33
CA LEU A 376 4.87 70.17 -23.96
C LEU A 376 5.65 70.55 -25.22
#